data_64b5a0953ef2c9fa6ef87b568bcd8c39
#
_entry.id   64b5a0953ef2c9fa6ef87b568bcd8c39
#
_cell.length_a   1.000
_cell.length_b   1.000
_cell.length_c   1.000
_cell.angle_alpha   90.00
_cell.angle_beta   90.00
_cell.angle_gamma   90.00
#
_symmetry.space_group_name_H-M   'P 1'
#
loop_
_entity.id
_entity.type
_entity.pdbx_description
1 polymer ?
#
loop_
_entity_poly.entity_id
_entity_poly.type
_entity_poly.pdbx_seq_one_letter_code
_entity_poly.pdbx_strand_id
1 'polypeptide(L)'
;MKTKTKPEIKSDILSWWLLIVVPLVGIVVVNLPPNLRFILDRFSNTIPENFDANYRYHFSEGLRNNPNPKEAIQQEIAFYQQRLAIDSRSGLNRAALAGSYLKMARATGEGGWFLLAEQAAQRSIADLPFDNKGALLVLARIAEARHDFATALRLAKQVGSDNEEAIALEVTSHLAMGKVSEANAAAEALVNRIPNLGSLTLRALVRESQGRDAEVLQDYRQAMAVEEPGEVAGSARARSLLGRFYARRGQFVQAKALFLEALRLAPRYPLALIYLADLETRQGNYREAEGYYSKVSAYSGGVETVFDRIVDRGMARVKDLQGDAIESRRLRDKAEAGLRQEQVSGSGGFGHRRDLASLLLEKGRSQDVAEALALMQEEVKIRRDAVTLDTLAWALSSAGEWQKADRVMAEIVR
;
A
#
# COMPACT_ATOMS: atom_id res chain seq x y z
N MET A 1 -56.74 -25.16 -41.33
CA MET A 1 -55.48 -25.87 -41.23
C MET A 1 -54.46 -24.93 -40.58
N LYS A 2 -54.20 -25.09 -39.30
CA LYS A 2 -53.19 -24.31 -38.55
C LYS A 2 -52.07 -25.30 -38.14
N THR A 3 -50.93 -25.17 -38.75
CA THR A 3 -49.72 -25.87 -38.37
C THR A 3 -49.09 -25.25 -37.13
N LYS A 4 -49.02 -26.00 -36.06
CA LYS A 4 -48.26 -25.66 -34.84
C LYS A 4 -46.78 -26.03 -35.07
N THR A 5 -45.90 -25.04 -35.04
CA THR A 5 -44.46 -25.24 -34.93
C THR A 5 -44.10 -25.44 -33.46
N LYS A 6 -43.35 -26.52 -33.17
CA LYS A 6 -42.72 -26.82 -31.87
C LYS A 6 -41.56 -25.86 -31.63
N PRO A 7 -41.31 -25.41 -30.39
CA PRO A 7 -40.11 -24.68 -30.07
C PRO A 7 -38.91 -25.68 -29.93
N GLU A 8 -37.83 -25.35 -30.58
CA GLU A 8 -36.52 -26.01 -30.42
C GLU A 8 -35.93 -25.71 -29.04
N ILE A 9 -35.70 -26.73 -28.24
CA ILE A 9 -34.89 -26.65 -27.01
C ILE A 9 -33.43 -26.86 -27.44
N LYS A 10 -32.68 -25.77 -27.60
CA LYS A 10 -31.22 -25.79 -27.69
C LYS A 10 -30.73 -24.87 -26.60
N SER A 11 -30.08 -25.40 -25.57
CA SER A 11 -28.97 -24.76 -24.84
C SER A 11 -28.72 -25.19 -23.39
N ASP A 12 -28.99 -26.39 -22.97
CA ASP A 12 -28.67 -26.77 -21.57
C ASP A 12 -27.55 -27.79 -21.38
N ILE A 13 -26.91 -28.23 -22.44
CA ILE A 13 -25.83 -29.22 -22.33
C ILE A 13 -24.50 -28.58 -21.94
N LEU A 14 -24.25 -27.32 -22.32
CA LEU A 14 -23.01 -26.62 -22.02
C LEU A 14 -22.87 -26.21 -20.54
N SER A 15 -23.99 -25.87 -19.89
CA SER A 15 -23.99 -25.49 -18.47
C SER A 15 -23.76 -26.66 -17.51
N TRP A 16 -24.18 -27.84 -17.87
CA TRP A 16 -23.95 -29.06 -17.07
C TRP A 16 -22.50 -29.55 -17.12
N TRP A 17 -21.77 -29.33 -18.24
CA TRP A 17 -20.35 -29.66 -18.34
C TRP A 17 -19.50 -28.77 -17.41
N LEU A 18 -19.84 -27.49 -17.25
CA LEU A 18 -19.15 -26.57 -16.32
C LEU A 18 -19.34 -26.98 -14.86
N LEU A 19 -20.50 -27.53 -14.48
CA LEU A 19 -20.76 -27.98 -13.11
C LEU A 19 -20.05 -29.29 -12.76
N ILE A 20 -19.69 -30.11 -13.76
CA ILE A 20 -19.03 -31.42 -13.57
C ILE A 20 -17.51 -31.31 -13.74
N VAL A 21 -17.04 -30.51 -14.70
CA VAL A 21 -15.61 -30.42 -15.04
C VAL A 21 -14.85 -29.55 -14.01
N VAL A 22 -15.45 -28.47 -13.49
CA VAL A 22 -14.79 -27.60 -12.52
C VAL A 22 -14.52 -28.31 -11.18
N PRO A 23 -15.44 -29.08 -10.57
CA PRO A 23 -15.12 -29.87 -9.38
C PRO A 23 -14.12 -31.01 -9.65
N LEU A 24 -14.17 -31.67 -10.83
CA LEU A 24 -13.23 -32.72 -11.17
C LEU A 24 -11.81 -32.20 -11.34
N VAL A 25 -11.62 -31.02 -11.95
CA VAL A 25 -10.31 -30.37 -12.04
C VAL A 25 -9.81 -29.98 -10.67
N GLY A 26 -10.67 -29.46 -9.79
CA GLY A 26 -10.34 -29.16 -8.40
C GLY A 26 -9.91 -30.40 -7.60
N ILE A 27 -10.61 -31.53 -7.77
CA ILE A 27 -10.27 -32.79 -7.11
C ILE A 27 -8.95 -33.38 -7.64
N VAL A 28 -8.67 -33.25 -8.93
CA VAL A 28 -7.40 -33.71 -9.54
C VAL A 28 -6.23 -32.87 -9.00
N VAL A 29 -6.38 -31.54 -8.86
CA VAL A 29 -5.32 -30.67 -8.33
C VAL A 29 -5.04 -30.96 -6.84
N VAL A 30 -6.06 -31.26 -6.04
CA VAL A 30 -5.90 -31.59 -4.60
C VAL A 30 -5.16 -32.91 -4.38
N ASN A 31 -5.30 -33.88 -5.31
CA ASN A 31 -4.70 -35.22 -5.22
C ASN A 31 -3.40 -35.39 -6.02
N LEU A 32 -2.83 -34.31 -6.56
CA LEU A 32 -1.54 -34.40 -7.26
C LEU A 32 -0.41 -34.76 -6.28
N PRO A 33 0.51 -35.65 -6.68
CA PRO A 33 1.67 -35.99 -5.87
C PRO A 33 2.55 -34.72 -5.62
N PRO A 34 3.28 -34.68 -4.49
CA PRO A 34 4.02 -33.48 -4.06
C PRO A 34 4.96 -32.87 -5.10
N ASN A 35 5.57 -33.71 -5.93
CA ASN A 35 6.46 -33.30 -7.02
C ASN A 35 5.73 -32.56 -8.17
N LEU A 36 4.50 -32.96 -8.49
CA LEU A 36 3.68 -32.25 -9.48
C LEU A 36 3.09 -30.95 -8.92
N ARG A 37 2.77 -30.92 -7.61
CA ARG A 37 2.37 -29.68 -6.95
C ARG A 37 3.49 -28.64 -6.98
N PHE A 38 4.73 -29.06 -6.73
CA PHE A 38 5.90 -28.17 -6.82
C PHE A 38 6.06 -27.56 -8.23
N ILE A 39 5.77 -28.32 -9.28
CA ILE A 39 5.81 -27.82 -10.65
C ILE A 39 4.69 -26.78 -10.88
N LEU A 40 3.46 -27.05 -10.44
CA LEU A 40 2.34 -26.12 -10.55
C LEU A 40 2.57 -24.84 -9.74
N ASP A 41 3.11 -24.95 -8.51
CA ASP A 41 3.51 -23.81 -7.69
C ASP A 41 4.58 -22.94 -8.38
N ARG A 42 5.48 -23.57 -9.14
CA ARG A 42 6.49 -22.87 -9.94
C ARG A 42 5.89 -22.12 -11.13
N PHE A 43 4.85 -22.69 -11.77
CA PHE A 43 4.11 -22.03 -12.87
C PHE A 43 3.18 -20.91 -12.35
N SER A 44 2.61 -21.07 -11.16
CA SER A 44 1.72 -20.06 -10.58
C SER A 44 2.45 -18.76 -10.19
N ASN A 45 3.78 -18.83 -9.98
CA ASN A 45 4.63 -17.70 -9.59
C ASN A 45 5.47 -17.13 -10.73
N THR A 46 5.28 -17.61 -11.97
CA THR A 46 5.94 -17.04 -13.15
C THR A 46 5.14 -15.88 -13.72
N ILE A 47 5.85 -14.83 -14.11
CA ILE A 47 5.25 -13.71 -14.86
C ILE A 47 4.73 -14.30 -16.20
N PRO A 48 3.46 -14.04 -16.56
CA PRO A 48 2.90 -14.55 -17.81
C PRO A 48 3.75 -14.15 -19.03
N GLU A 49 3.82 -15.02 -20.04
CA GLU A 49 4.58 -14.74 -21.28
C GLU A 49 4.03 -13.51 -22.02
N ASN A 50 2.72 -13.25 -21.92
CA ASN A 50 2.06 -12.08 -22.50
C ASN A 50 2.08 -10.85 -21.60
N PHE A 51 2.92 -10.82 -20.55
CA PHE A 51 3.13 -9.62 -19.73
C PHE A 51 3.67 -8.49 -20.60
N ASP A 52 3.04 -7.32 -20.51
CA ASP A 52 3.44 -6.14 -21.29
C ASP A 52 4.90 -5.79 -21.01
N ALA A 53 5.73 -5.91 -22.03
CA ALA A 53 7.18 -5.67 -21.95
C ALA A 53 7.49 -4.24 -21.46
N ASN A 54 6.61 -3.27 -21.71
CA ASN A 54 6.76 -1.90 -21.22
C ASN A 54 6.74 -1.78 -19.71
N TYR A 55 6.23 -2.79 -18.99
CA TYR A 55 6.21 -2.82 -17.52
C TYR A 55 7.36 -3.63 -16.92
N ARG A 56 8.20 -4.27 -17.73
CA ARG A 56 9.42 -4.93 -17.25
C ARG A 56 10.50 -3.91 -16.93
N TYR A 57 11.24 -4.16 -15.87
CA TYR A 57 12.43 -3.38 -15.54
C TYR A 57 13.61 -3.80 -16.44
N HIS A 58 14.19 -2.86 -17.15
CA HIS A 58 15.16 -3.13 -18.20
C HIS A 58 16.61 -3.27 -17.71
N PHE A 59 16.92 -2.79 -16.51
CA PHE A 59 18.30 -2.74 -15.97
C PHE A 59 18.63 -3.95 -15.10
N SER A 60 18.62 -5.16 -15.68
CA SER A 60 18.81 -6.41 -14.94
C SER A 60 20.23 -6.58 -14.35
N GLU A 61 21.25 -5.99 -14.93
CA GLU A 61 22.63 -6.09 -14.43
C GLU A 61 22.81 -5.41 -13.07
N GLY A 62 22.12 -4.32 -12.80
CA GLY A 62 22.12 -3.65 -11.50
C GLY A 62 21.52 -4.45 -10.36
N LEU A 63 20.62 -5.41 -10.66
CA LEU A 63 19.96 -6.23 -9.64
C LEU A 63 20.90 -7.26 -8.98
N ARG A 64 21.89 -7.77 -9.72
CA ARG A 64 22.83 -8.80 -9.22
C ARG A 64 23.84 -8.21 -8.24
N ASN A 65 24.16 -6.93 -8.36
CA ASN A 65 25.15 -6.23 -7.57
C ASN A 65 24.54 -5.25 -6.56
N ASN A 66 23.20 -5.23 -6.42
CA ASN A 66 22.55 -4.30 -5.49
C ASN A 66 22.66 -4.86 -4.07
N PRO A 67 23.39 -4.20 -3.16
CA PRO A 67 23.41 -4.60 -1.77
C PRO A 67 21.97 -4.61 -1.24
N ASN A 68 21.69 -5.50 -0.30
CA ASN A 68 20.41 -5.49 0.41
C ASN A 68 20.10 -4.04 0.82
N PRO A 69 18.96 -3.46 0.43
CA PRO A 69 18.65 -2.05 0.71
C PRO A 69 18.82 -1.68 2.18
N LYS A 70 18.52 -2.60 3.09
CA LYS A 70 18.73 -2.44 4.54
C LYS A 70 20.20 -2.25 4.88
N GLU A 71 21.09 -3.05 4.30
CA GLU A 71 22.55 -2.95 4.53
C GLU A 71 23.14 -1.65 4.01
N ALA A 72 22.72 -1.20 2.83
CA ALA A 72 23.13 0.08 2.27
C ALA A 72 22.71 1.25 3.18
N ILE A 73 21.46 1.23 3.69
CA ILE A 73 20.97 2.26 4.63
C ILE A 73 21.73 2.17 5.97
N GLN A 74 22.06 0.98 6.46
CA GLN A 74 22.87 0.81 7.67
C GLN A 74 24.27 1.43 7.52
N GLN A 75 24.90 1.26 6.36
CA GLN A 75 26.19 1.89 6.06
C GLN A 75 26.08 3.41 6.02
N GLU A 76 25.01 3.94 5.41
CA GLU A 76 24.72 5.39 5.39
C GLU A 76 24.50 5.95 6.82
N ILE A 77 23.76 5.24 7.67
CA ILE A 77 23.59 5.60 9.09
C ILE A 77 24.93 5.63 9.81
N ALA A 78 25.74 4.57 9.69
CA ALA A 78 27.05 4.48 10.33
C ALA A 78 27.98 5.61 9.86
N PHE A 79 27.96 5.94 8.58
CA PHE A 79 28.74 7.06 8.02
C PHE A 79 28.39 8.38 8.68
N TYR A 80 27.09 8.73 8.77
CA TYR A 80 26.71 10.01 9.38
C TYR A 80 26.90 10.03 10.89
N GLN A 81 26.75 8.89 11.59
CA GLN A 81 27.10 8.77 13.01
C GLN A 81 28.59 9.04 13.24
N GLN A 82 29.47 8.51 12.40
CA GLN A 82 30.90 8.78 12.48
C GLN A 82 31.24 10.25 12.20
N ARG A 83 30.58 10.87 11.22
CA ARG A 83 30.73 12.31 10.95
C ARG A 83 30.32 13.17 12.15
N LEU A 84 29.24 12.80 12.84
CA LEU A 84 28.76 13.49 14.05
C LEU A 84 29.63 13.22 15.29
N ALA A 85 30.37 12.12 15.33
CA ALA A 85 31.37 11.88 16.37
C ALA A 85 32.56 12.86 16.27
N ILE A 86 32.88 13.31 15.04
CA ILE A 86 33.94 14.30 14.77
C ILE A 86 33.41 15.73 14.99
N ASP A 87 32.23 16.04 14.45
CA ASP A 87 31.56 17.34 14.60
C ASP A 87 30.14 17.15 15.09
N SER A 88 29.97 17.15 16.42
CA SER A 88 28.70 16.89 17.09
C SER A 88 27.63 17.98 16.89
N ARG A 89 28.01 19.16 16.37
CA ARG A 89 27.10 20.29 16.09
C ARG A 89 26.79 20.48 14.61
N SER A 90 27.24 19.59 13.75
CA SER A 90 26.94 19.64 12.33
C SER A 90 25.45 19.39 12.06
N GLY A 91 24.67 20.45 11.91
CA GLY A 91 23.23 20.38 11.59
C GLY A 91 23.00 19.63 10.28
N LEU A 92 23.83 19.86 9.24
CA LEU A 92 23.69 19.17 7.95
C LEU A 92 23.92 17.65 8.03
N ASN A 93 24.98 17.20 8.71
CA ASN A 93 25.20 15.77 8.90
C ASN A 93 24.07 15.14 9.74
N ARG A 94 23.49 15.88 10.67
CA ARG A 94 22.37 15.41 11.47
C ARG A 94 21.07 15.35 10.68
N ALA A 95 20.82 16.30 9.76
CA ALA A 95 19.70 16.23 8.82
C ALA A 95 19.81 15.01 7.90
N ALA A 96 21.03 14.74 7.38
CA ALA A 96 21.29 13.59 6.56
C ALA A 96 21.07 12.25 7.34
N LEU A 97 21.55 12.20 8.60
CA LEU A 97 21.28 11.05 9.48
C LEU A 97 19.77 10.84 9.71
N ALA A 98 19.02 11.93 9.92
CA ALA A 98 17.57 11.87 10.06
C ALA A 98 16.91 11.29 8.80
N GLY A 99 17.37 11.70 7.61
CA GLY A 99 16.95 11.15 6.32
C GLY A 99 17.23 9.65 6.21
N SER A 100 18.42 9.21 6.64
CA SER A 100 18.79 7.78 6.63
C SER A 100 17.93 6.95 7.60
N TYR A 101 17.62 7.47 8.79
CA TYR A 101 16.66 6.84 9.71
C TYR A 101 15.26 6.74 9.09
N LEU A 102 14.79 7.78 8.40
CA LEU A 102 13.50 7.75 7.71
C LEU A 102 13.46 6.73 6.55
N LYS A 103 14.57 6.59 5.80
CA LYS A 103 14.72 5.53 4.79
C LYS A 103 14.62 4.14 5.45
N MET A 104 15.28 3.95 6.60
CA MET A 104 15.23 2.68 7.35
C MET A 104 13.79 2.39 7.84
N ALA A 105 13.10 3.38 8.40
CA ALA A 105 11.70 3.26 8.81
C ALA A 105 10.80 2.77 7.67
N ARG A 106 10.97 3.34 6.48
CA ARG A 106 10.21 2.94 5.29
C ARG A 106 10.58 1.56 4.74
N ALA A 107 11.85 1.17 4.87
CA ALA A 107 12.34 -0.12 4.40
C ALA A 107 11.92 -1.27 5.31
N THR A 108 11.86 -1.04 6.63
CA THR A 108 11.55 -2.08 7.63
C THR A 108 10.14 -2.02 8.18
N GLY A 109 9.51 -0.83 8.18
CA GLY A 109 8.23 -0.60 8.86
C GLY A 109 8.35 -0.50 10.39
N GLU A 110 9.55 -0.51 10.95
CA GLU A 110 9.79 -0.43 12.40
C GLU A 110 9.58 0.99 12.92
N GLY A 111 8.66 1.16 13.88
CA GLY A 111 8.27 2.48 14.43
C GLY A 111 9.41 3.23 15.12
N GLY A 112 10.36 2.53 15.73
CA GLY A 112 11.52 3.13 16.40
C GLY A 112 12.40 3.99 15.48
N TRP A 113 12.51 3.64 14.20
CA TRP A 113 13.27 4.43 13.23
C TRP A 113 12.61 5.78 12.93
N PHE A 114 11.27 5.88 12.96
CA PHE A 114 10.60 7.16 12.82
C PHE A 114 10.91 8.10 14.00
N LEU A 115 10.96 7.55 15.22
CA LEU A 115 11.31 8.32 16.41
C LEU A 115 12.75 8.85 16.34
N LEU A 116 13.69 8.00 15.95
CA LEU A 116 15.09 8.40 15.74
C LEU A 116 15.22 9.47 14.65
N ALA A 117 14.48 9.33 13.54
CA ALA A 117 14.46 10.32 12.47
C ALA A 117 13.94 11.68 12.97
N GLU A 118 12.86 11.68 13.74
CA GLU A 118 12.26 12.89 14.30
C GLU A 118 13.22 13.60 15.26
N GLN A 119 13.80 12.87 16.23
CA GLN A 119 14.76 13.41 17.19
C GLN A 119 15.99 14.00 16.48
N ALA A 120 16.53 13.28 15.48
CA ALA A 120 17.67 13.76 14.73
C ALA A 120 17.32 15.02 13.92
N ALA A 121 16.14 15.07 13.29
CA ALA A 121 15.71 16.25 12.53
C ALA A 121 15.45 17.47 13.42
N GLN A 122 14.80 17.29 14.57
CA GLN A 122 14.58 18.36 15.56
C GLN A 122 15.90 18.92 16.09
N ARG A 123 16.83 18.01 16.43
CA ARG A 123 18.17 18.44 16.88
C ARG A 123 18.95 19.13 15.77
N SER A 124 18.80 18.69 14.53
CA SER A 124 19.40 19.35 13.37
C SER A 124 18.93 20.80 13.22
N ILE A 125 17.62 21.07 13.40
CA ILE A 125 17.08 22.43 13.37
C ILE A 125 17.61 23.27 14.53
N ALA A 126 17.80 22.69 15.72
CA ALA A 126 18.39 23.39 16.84
C ALA A 126 19.86 23.81 16.60
N ASP A 127 20.62 22.92 15.92
CA ASP A 127 22.03 23.17 15.59
C ASP A 127 22.18 24.08 14.34
N LEU A 128 21.21 24.03 13.41
CA LEU A 128 21.16 24.83 12.18
C LEU A 128 19.72 25.34 11.94
N PRO A 129 19.35 26.50 12.54
CA PRO A 129 17.96 26.99 12.52
C PRO A 129 17.52 27.61 11.19
N PHE A 130 18.44 27.90 10.27
CA PHE A 130 18.15 28.54 8.99
C PHE A 130 18.52 27.63 7.81
N ASP A 131 17.70 27.69 6.76
CA ASP A 131 17.87 26.95 5.49
C ASP A 131 18.12 25.43 5.62
N ASN A 132 17.55 24.84 6.65
CA ASN A 132 17.70 23.41 6.94
C ASN A 132 16.59 22.61 6.26
N LYS A 133 16.52 22.69 4.92
CA LYS A 133 15.49 22.01 4.09
C LYS A 133 15.44 20.52 4.35
N GLY A 134 16.59 19.85 4.53
CA GLY A 134 16.66 18.40 4.77
C GLY A 134 15.94 17.98 6.05
N ALA A 135 16.17 18.68 7.17
CA ALA A 135 15.48 18.37 8.42
C ALA A 135 13.98 18.69 8.35
N LEU A 136 13.59 19.79 7.69
CA LEU A 136 12.17 20.15 7.48
C LEU A 136 11.44 19.08 6.66
N LEU A 137 12.07 18.55 5.59
CA LEU A 137 11.49 17.47 4.77
C LEU A 137 11.28 16.18 5.58
N VAL A 138 12.25 15.80 6.42
CA VAL A 138 12.10 14.62 7.29
C VAL A 138 10.92 14.81 8.23
N LEU A 139 10.81 15.96 8.91
CA LEU A 139 9.69 16.26 9.81
C LEU A 139 8.35 16.31 9.07
N ALA A 140 8.32 16.85 7.85
CA ALA A 140 7.12 16.89 7.01
C ALA A 140 6.66 15.47 6.64
N ARG A 141 7.59 14.59 6.28
CA ARG A 141 7.29 13.18 5.99
C ARG A 141 6.82 12.39 7.21
N ILE A 142 7.33 12.71 8.40
CA ILE A 142 6.85 12.09 9.63
C ILE A 142 5.45 12.59 9.98
N ALA A 143 5.18 13.90 9.84
CA ALA A 143 3.85 14.46 10.01
C ALA A 143 2.83 13.83 9.04
N GLU A 144 3.19 13.67 7.76
CA GLU A 144 2.38 12.96 6.77
C GLU A 144 2.09 11.51 7.19
N ALA A 145 3.11 10.77 7.65
CA ALA A 145 2.95 9.39 8.11
C ALA A 145 2.01 9.29 9.33
N ARG A 146 1.98 10.31 10.18
CA ARG A 146 1.05 10.44 11.33
C ARG A 146 -0.31 11.01 10.96
N HIS A 147 -0.59 11.24 9.67
CA HIS A 147 -1.78 11.90 9.16
C HIS A 147 -1.98 13.36 9.64
N ASP A 148 -0.93 14.00 10.13
CA ASP A 148 -0.92 15.45 10.38
C ASP A 148 -0.56 16.20 9.09
N PHE A 149 -1.50 16.14 8.12
CA PHE A 149 -1.30 16.75 6.81
C PHE A 149 -1.17 18.28 6.87
N ALA A 150 -1.78 18.91 7.87
CA ALA A 150 -1.66 20.36 8.07
C ALA A 150 -0.20 20.76 8.41
N THR A 151 0.42 20.04 9.32
CA THR A 151 1.85 20.24 9.66
C THR A 151 2.74 19.84 8.48
N ALA A 152 2.45 18.74 7.77
CA ALA A 152 3.21 18.32 6.60
C ALA A 152 3.24 19.42 5.52
N LEU A 153 2.07 19.97 5.16
CA LEU A 153 1.94 21.06 4.20
C LEU A 153 2.62 22.36 4.65
N ARG A 154 2.51 22.69 5.94
CA ARG A 154 3.18 23.89 6.50
C ARG A 154 4.70 23.77 6.41
N LEU A 155 5.25 22.61 6.72
CA LEU A 155 6.70 22.33 6.62
C LEU A 155 7.16 22.28 5.16
N ALA A 156 6.40 21.65 4.27
CA ALA A 156 6.68 21.65 2.84
C ALA A 156 6.75 23.09 2.28
N LYS A 157 5.82 23.96 2.68
CA LYS A 157 5.83 25.37 2.30
C LYS A 157 7.08 26.12 2.81
N GLN A 158 7.60 25.77 4.00
CA GLN A 158 8.86 26.36 4.51
C GLN A 158 10.08 25.91 3.72
N VAL A 159 10.07 24.71 3.17
CA VAL A 159 11.13 24.18 2.29
C VAL A 159 11.18 24.97 0.97
N GLY A 160 10.02 25.35 0.45
CA GLY A 160 9.87 26.15 -0.75
C GLY A 160 9.29 25.37 -1.93
N SER A 161 8.56 26.09 -2.78
CA SER A 161 7.89 25.54 -3.96
C SER A 161 8.84 25.18 -5.11
N ASP A 162 10.12 25.43 -4.97
CA ASP A 162 11.18 25.02 -5.88
C ASP A 162 11.74 23.61 -5.56
N ASN A 163 11.37 23.06 -4.42
CA ASN A 163 11.84 21.74 -4.00
C ASN A 163 10.85 20.63 -4.40
N GLU A 164 11.33 19.66 -5.16
CA GLU A 164 10.53 18.57 -5.73
C GLU A 164 9.91 17.68 -4.67
N GLU A 165 10.63 17.41 -3.58
CA GLU A 165 10.13 16.58 -2.49
C GLU A 165 9.04 17.31 -1.68
N ALA A 166 9.13 18.65 -1.55
CA ALA A 166 8.07 19.46 -0.98
C ALA A 166 6.80 19.43 -1.83
N ILE A 167 6.93 19.57 -3.15
CA ILE A 167 5.79 19.45 -4.07
C ILE A 167 5.18 18.03 -4.01
N ALA A 168 6.02 16.99 -3.96
CA ALA A 168 5.54 15.61 -3.82
C ALA A 168 4.75 15.40 -2.50
N LEU A 169 5.15 16.06 -1.40
CA LEU A 169 4.39 16.09 -0.14
C LEU A 169 3.05 16.81 -0.28
N GLU A 170 3.00 17.90 -1.06
CA GLU A 170 1.74 18.60 -1.35
C GLU A 170 0.78 17.68 -2.10
N VAL A 171 1.25 16.96 -3.13
CA VAL A 171 0.42 16.00 -3.88
C VAL A 171 -0.20 14.96 -2.94
N THR A 172 0.64 14.29 -2.14
CA THR A 172 0.18 13.17 -1.31
C THR A 172 -0.70 13.63 -0.14
N SER A 173 -0.37 14.78 0.48
CA SER A 173 -1.18 15.36 1.55
C SER A 173 -2.53 15.86 1.07
N HIS A 174 -2.58 16.56 -0.08
CA HIS A 174 -3.84 17.01 -0.67
C HIS A 174 -4.73 15.83 -1.09
N LEU A 175 -4.16 14.76 -1.68
CA LEU A 175 -4.91 13.53 -1.99
C LEU A 175 -5.53 12.92 -0.73
N ALA A 176 -4.75 12.78 0.34
CA ALA A 176 -5.23 12.24 1.60
C ALA A 176 -6.35 13.08 2.21
N MET A 177 -6.28 14.40 2.07
CA MET A 177 -7.31 15.35 2.53
C MET A 177 -8.54 15.43 1.61
N GLY A 178 -8.56 14.71 0.48
CA GLY A 178 -9.62 14.77 -0.52
C GLY A 178 -9.61 16.05 -1.37
N LYS A 179 -8.55 16.85 -1.30
CA LYS A 179 -8.36 18.08 -2.09
C LYS A 179 -7.77 17.73 -3.46
N VAL A 180 -8.59 17.08 -4.27
CA VAL A 180 -8.14 16.49 -5.55
C VAL A 180 -7.66 17.55 -6.55
N SER A 181 -8.30 18.74 -6.57
CA SER A 181 -7.89 19.85 -7.45
C SER A 181 -6.50 20.37 -7.13
N GLU A 182 -6.22 20.58 -5.84
CA GLU A 182 -4.92 21.04 -5.35
C GLU A 182 -3.84 19.96 -5.57
N ALA A 183 -4.19 18.68 -5.33
CA ALA A 183 -3.31 17.56 -5.63
C ALA A 183 -2.96 17.49 -7.11
N ASN A 184 -3.93 17.73 -8.00
CA ASN A 184 -3.72 17.74 -9.45
C ASN A 184 -2.82 18.90 -9.87
N ALA A 185 -3.04 20.10 -9.35
CA ALA A 185 -2.18 21.25 -9.66
C ALA A 185 -0.73 21.01 -9.23
N ALA A 186 -0.51 20.47 -8.03
CA ALA A 186 0.83 20.13 -7.54
C ALA A 186 1.47 18.99 -8.37
N ALA A 187 0.71 17.95 -8.76
CA ALA A 187 1.23 16.85 -9.57
C ALA A 187 1.64 17.28 -10.97
N GLU A 188 0.83 18.13 -11.63
CA GLU A 188 1.21 18.69 -12.94
C GLU A 188 2.43 19.60 -12.83
N ALA A 189 2.52 20.44 -11.80
CA ALA A 189 3.70 21.27 -11.55
C ALA A 189 4.96 20.42 -11.37
N LEU A 190 4.86 19.30 -10.61
CA LEU A 190 5.97 18.39 -10.38
C LEU A 190 6.43 17.69 -11.66
N VAL A 191 5.49 17.17 -12.47
CA VAL A 191 5.83 16.50 -13.73
C VAL A 191 6.41 17.49 -14.75
N ASN A 192 5.89 18.72 -14.83
CA ASN A 192 6.43 19.75 -15.71
C ASN A 192 7.87 20.15 -15.32
N ARG A 193 8.20 20.07 -14.03
CA ARG A 193 9.54 20.36 -13.52
C ARG A 193 10.50 19.20 -13.76
N ILE A 194 10.09 17.98 -13.41
CA ILE A 194 10.91 16.77 -13.51
C ILE A 194 10.03 15.55 -13.86
N PRO A 195 9.93 15.17 -15.14
CA PRO A 195 9.17 13.99 -15.55
C PRO A 195 9.96 12.71 -15.28
N ASN A 196 9.99 12.26 -14.02
CA ASN A 196 10.67 11.03 -13.62
C ASN A 196 9.65 9.95 -13.13
N LEU A 197 10.16 8.76 -12.77
CA LEU A 197 9.37 7.64 -12.24
C LEU A 197 8.47 8.08 -11.08
N GLY A 198 8.99 8.88 -10.15
CA GLY A 198 8.27 9.32 -8.95
C GLY A 198 7.14 10.29 -9.26
N SER A 199 7.43 11.37 -10.01
CA SER A 199 6.47 12.42 -10.36
C SER A 199 5.31 11.89 -11.21
N LEU A 200 5.60 11.06 -12.22
CA LEU A 200 4.60 10.43 -13.08
C LEU A 200 3.74 9.43 -12.29
N THR A 201 4.34 8.65 -11.36
CA THR A 201 3.57 7.77 -10.45
C THR A 201 2.63 8.57 -9.55
N LEU A 202 3.05 9.71 -9.03
CA LEU A 202 2.19 10.58 -8.21
C LEU A 202 1.03 11.16 -9.02
N ARG A 203 1.28 11.62 -10.24
CA ARG A 203 0.21 12.09 -11.13
C ARG A 203 -0.77 10.98 -11.49
N ALA A 204 -0.28 9.75 -11.72
CA ALA A 204 -1.15 8.59 -11.92
C ALA A 204 -2.09 8.35 -10.74
N LEU A 205 -1.63 8.50 -9.49
CA LEU A 205 -2.48 8.37 -8.30
C LEU A 205 -3.56 9.45 -8.23
N VAL A 206 -3.24 10.69 -8.64
CA VAL A 206 -4.23 11.77 -8.73
C VAL A 206 -5.28 11.45 -9.79
N ARG A 207 -4.85 11.01 -10.97
CA ARG A 207 -5.75 10.62 -12.07
C ARG A 207 -6.60 9.40 -11.69
N GLU A 208 -6.06 8.45 -10.91
CA GLU A 208 -6.84 7.34 -10.34
C GLU A 208 -7.97 7.85 -9.46
N SER A 209 -7.71 8.85 -8.60
CA SER A 209 -8.74 9.45 -7.74
C SER A 209 -9.81 10.23 -8.51
N GLN A 210 -9.52 10.63 -9.76
CA GLN A 210 -10.42 11.30 -10.67
C GLN A 210 -11.17 10.34 -11.61
N GLY A 211 -10.91 9.02 -11.54
CA GLY A 211 -11.49 8.02 -12.45
C GLY A 211 -10.95 8.09 -13.89
N ARG A 212 -9.83 8.76 -14.14
CA ARG A 212 -9.22 8.98 -15.47
C ARG A 212 -8.33 7.80 -15.88
N ASP A 213 -8.91 6.61 -15.97
CA ASP A 213 -8.18 5.34 -16.13
C ASP A 213 -7.21 5.28 -17.31
N ALA A 214 -7.60 5.81 -18.47
CA ALA A 214 -6.73 5.82 -19.65
C ALA A 214 -5.44 6.63 -19.40
N GLU A 215 -5.57 7.73 -18.69
CA GLU A 215 -4.45 8.61 -18.36
C GLU A 215 -3.58 8.04 -17.23
N VAL A 216 -4.18 7.29 -16.29
CA VAL A 216 -3.43 6.50 -15.30
C VAL A 216 -2.46 5.55 -16.00
N LEU A 217 -2.97 4.77 -16.98
CA LEU A 217 -2.14 3.83 -17.73
C LEU A 217 -1.07 4.53 -18.57
N GLN A 218 -1.39 5.69 -19.13
CA GLN A 218 -0.41 6.50 -19.86
C GLN A 218 0.73 6.97 -18.95
N ASP A 219 0.40 7.49 -17.75
CA ASP A 219 1.40 7.94 -16.80
C ASP A 219 2.31 6.80 -16.33
N TYR A 220 1.74 5.61 -16.00
CA TYR A 220 2.58 4.48 -15.63
C TYR A 220 3.47 3.96 -16.75
N ARG A 221 3.01 3.98 -18.01
CA ARG A 221 3.88 3.67 -19.15
C ARG A 221 5.02 4.65 -19.30
N GLN A 222 4.73 5.95 -19.20
CA GLN A 222 5.75 7.00 -19.24
C GLN A 222 6.72 6.87 -18.05
N ALA A 223 6.21 6.63 -16.85
CA ALA A 223 7.02 6.45 -15.64
C ALA A 223 8.05 5.32 -15.81
N MET A 224 7.62 4.18 -16.37
CA MET A 224 8.51 3.03 -16.57
C MET A 224 9.45 3.21 -17.75
N ALA A 225 9.08 4.03 -18.74
CA ALA A 225 9.96 4.37 -19.86
C ALA A 225 11.12 5.30 -19.47
N VAL A 226 10.96 6.07 -18.37
CA VAL A 226 12.00 7.00 -17.86
C VAL A 226 12.68 6.46 -16.59
N GLU A 227 12.55 5.17 -16.29
CA GLU A 227 13.26 4.53 -15.17
C GLU A 227 14.76 4.63 -15.35
N GLU A 228 15.47 4.86 -14.25
CA GLU A 228 16.94 4.89 -14.23
C GLU A 228 17.52 3.64 -13.54
N PRO A 229 18.77 3.27 -13.88
CA PRO A 229 19.48 2.20 -13.17
C PRO A 229 19.60 2.52 -11.68
N GLY A 230 19.25 1.57 -10.81
CA GLY A 230 19.37 1.74 -9.36
C GLY A 230 18.10 2.21 -8.64
N GLU A 231 17.06 2.67 -9.35
CA GLU A 231 15.77 3.06 -8.76
C GLU A 231 14.89 1.87 -8.34
N VAL A 232 15.49 0.78 -7.89
CA VAL A 232 14.82 -0.50 -7.64
C VAL A 232 13.61 -0.38 -6.71
N ALA A 233 13.73 0.38 -5.62
CA ALA A 233 12.65 0.57 -4.67
C ALA A 233 11.47 1.38 -5.26
N GLY A 234 11.79 2.45 -6.02
CA GLY A 234 10.81 3.25 -6.76
C GLY A 234 10.08 2.42 -7.80
N SER A 235 10.82 1.65 -8.57
CA SER A 235 10.32 0.75 -9.62
C SER A 235 9.41 -0.35 -9.07
N ALA A 236 9.78 -0.97 -7.94
CA ALA A 236 8.94 -1.96 -7.25
C ALA A 236 7.65 -1.33 -6.72
N ARG A 237 7.73 -0.10 -6.18
CA ARG A 237 6.58 0.67 -5.72
C ARG A 237 5.61 1.00 -6.86
N ALA A 238 6.11 1.54 -7.97
CA ALA A 238 5.29 1.92 -9.13
C ALA A 238 4.52 0.71 -9.67
N ARG A 239 5.18 -0.44 -9.82
CA ARG A 239 4.54 -1.70 -10.26
C ARG A 239 3.51 -2.21 -9.26
N SER A 240 3.79 -2.10 -7.97
CA SER A 240 2.83 -2.49 -6.92
C SER A 240 1.58 -1.61 -6.94
N LEU A 241 1.72 -0.31 -7.16
CA LEU A 241 0.60 0.63 -7.27
C LEU A 241 -0.22 0.39 -8.54
N LEU A 242 0.44 0.18 -9.68
CA LEU A 242 -0.24 -0.20 -10.93
C LEU A 242 -0.94 -1.57 -10.80
N GLY A 243 -0.30 -2.55 -10.14
CA GLY A 243 -0.93 -3.85 -9.85
C GLY A 243 -2.18 -3.70 -9.00
N ARG A 244 -2.15 -2.83 -7.98
CA ARG A 244 -3.34 -2.49 -7.17
C ARG A 244 -4.44 -1.83 -8.01
N PHE A 245 -4.08 -0.94 -8.93
CA PHE A 245 -5.01 -0.33 -9.87
C PHE A 245 -5.75 -1.39 -10.71
N TYR A 246 -5.01 -2.35 -11.29
CA TYR A 246 -5.60 -3.47 -12.04
C TYR A 246 -6.44 -4.40 -11.15
N ALA A 247 -5.97 -4.72 -9.94
CA ALA A 247 -6.70 -5.59 -9.01
C ALA A 247 -8.07 -5.02 -8.60
N ARG A 248 -8.15 -3.70 -8.41
CA ARG A 248 -9.43 -3.01 -8.12
C ARG A 248 -10.42 -3.06 -9.28
N ARG A 249 -9.94 -3.23 -10.51
CA ARG A 249 -10.75 -3.33 -11.73
C ARG A 249 -11.02 -4.77 -12.16
N GLY A 250 -10.69 -5.76 -11.30
CA GLY A 250 -10.89 -7.18 -11.58
C GLY A 250 -9.89 -7.77 -12.59
N GLN A 251 -8.90 -7.01 -13.02
CA GLN A 251 -7.87 -7.46 -13.96
C GLN A 251 -6.74 -8.19 -13.22
N PHE A 252 -7.07 -9.36 -12.67
CA PHE A 252 -6.22 -10.08 -11.72
C PHE A 252 -4.94 -10.63 -12.34
N VAL A 253 -4.97 -11.02 -13.62
CA VAL A 253 -3.78 -11.52 -14.33
C VAL A 253 -2.71 -10.45 -14.45
N GLN A 254 -3.09 -9.24 -14.87
CA GLN A 254 -2.20 -8.10 -14.98
C GLN A 254 -1.69 -7.66 -13.59
N ALA A 255 -2.57 -7.64 -12.60
CA ALA A 255 -2.21 -7.31 -11.23
C ALA A 255 -1.14 -8.28 -10.68
N LYS A 256 -1.37 -9.58 -10.80
CA LYS A 256 -0.44 -10.62 -10.35
C LYS A 256 0.93 -10.48 -11.02
N ALA A 257 0.96 -10.29 -12.33
CA ALA A 257 2.18 -10.13 -13.09
C ALA A 257 3.02 -8.92 -12.60
N LEU A 258 2.37 -7.80 -12.30
CA LEU A 258 3.02 -6.59 -11.79
C LEU A 258 3.54 -6.78 -10.36
N PHE A 259 2.80 -7.45 -9.49
CA PHE A 259 3.27 -7.77 -8.13
C PHE A 259 4.48 -8.72 -8.17
N LEU A 260 4.46 -9.73 -9.04
CA LEU A 260 5.58 -10.64 -9.24
C LEU A 260 6.81 -9.91 -9.81
N GLU A 261 6.62 -8.98 -10.75
CA GLU A 261 7.71 -8.16 -11.25
C GLU A 261 8.28 -7.24 -10.16
N ALA A 262 7.43 -6.63 -9.31
CA ALA A 262 7.88 -5.88 -8.15
C ALA A 262 8.70 -6.74 -7.17
N LEU A 263 8.30 -8.00 -6.94
CA LEU A 263 9.04 -8.94 -6.10
C LEU A 263 10.32 -9.46 -6.76
N ARG A 264 10.39 -9.52 -8.10
CA ARG A 264 11.63 -9.80 -8.82
C ARG A 264 12.66 -8.71 -8.58
N LEU A 265 12.23 -7.44 -8.52
CA LEU A 265 13.08 -6.28 -8.23
C LEU A 265 13.47 -6.23 -6.75
N ALA A 266 12.52 -6.38 -5.88
CA ALA A 266 12.66 -6.29 -4.43
C ALA A 266 11.95 -7.48 -3.76
N PRO A 267 12.63 -8.63 -3.57
CA PRO A 267 11.99 -9.88 -3.12
C PRO A 267 11.31 -9.81 -1.75
N ARG A 268 11.66 -8.79 -0.97
CA ARG A 268 11.12 -8.56 0.39
C ARG A 268 10.21 -7.32 0.47
N TYR A 269 9.72 -6.81 -0.67
CA TYR A 269 8.91 -5.60 -0.69
C TYR A 269 7.53 -5.85 -0.07
N PRO A 270 7.25 -5.29 1.13
CA PRO A 270 6.07 -5.69 1.91
C PRO A 270 4.76 -5.43 1.20
N LEU A 271 4.62 -4.27 0.52
CA LEU A 271 3.38 -3.91 -0.17
C LEU A 271 3.06 -4.87 -1.32
N ALA A 272 4.06 -5.31 -2.09
CA ALA A 272 3.83 -6.28 -3.16
C ALA A 272 3.40 -7.64 -2.60
N LEU A 273 4.01 -8.08 -1.49
CA LEU A 273 3.63 -9.32 -0.80
C LEU A 273 2.20 -9.24 -0.27
N ILE A 274 1.83 -8.13 0.39
CA ILE A 274 0.48 -7.91 0.93
C ILE A 274 -0.56 -7.89 -0.19
N TYR A 275 -0.33 -7.12 -1.26
CA TYR A 275 -1.27 -7.03 -2.37
C TYR A 275 -1.41 -8.36 -3.13
N LEU A 276 -0.33 -9.13 -3.22
CA LEU A 276 -0.39 -10.47 -3.81
C LEU A 276 -1.16 -11.44 -2.90
N ALA A 277 -0.96 -11.38 -1.58
CA ALA A 277 -1.73 -12.16 -0.62
C ALA A 277 -3.25 -11.82 -0.68
N ASP A 278 -3.59 -10.52 -0.75
CA ASP A 278 -4.98 -10.08 -0.92
C ASP A 278 -5.58 -10.59 -2.24
N LEU A 279 -4.80 -10.56 -3.32
CA LEU A 279 -5.22 -11.05 -4.63
C LEU A 279 -5.51 -12.55 -4.59
N GLU A 280 -4.59 -13.35 -4.02
CA GLU A 280 -4.74 -14.80 -3.89
C GLU A 280 -5.92 -15.15 -2.97
N THR A 281 -6.14 -14.36 -1.91
CA THR A 281 -7.33 -14.51 -1.04
C THR A 281 -8.63 -14.34 -1.83
N ARG A 282 -8.71 -13.32 -2.70
CA ARG A 282 -9.88 -13.07 -3.56
C ARG A 282 -10.11 -14.16 -4.59
N GLN A 283 -9.06 -14.84 -5.04
CA GLN A 283 -9.12 -15.94 -5.99
C GLN A 283 -9.38 -17.31 -5.33
N GLY A 284 -9.45 -17.36 -3.99
CA GLY A 284 -9.63 -18.61 -3.24
C GLY A 284 -8.36 -19.43 -3.05
N ASN A 285 -7.20 -18.90 -3.43
CA ASN A 285 -5.88 -19.54 -3.30
C ASN A 285 -5.33 -19.29 -1.88
N TYR A 286 -6.03 -19.79 -0.87
CA TYR A 286 -5.77 -19.45 0.54
C TYR A 286 -4.37 -19.85 1.02
N ARG A 287 -3.83 -20.97 0.55
CA ARG A 287 -2.49 -21.44 0.92
C ARG A 287 -1.40 -20.50 0.42
N GLU A 288 -1.53 -20.02 -0.79
CA GLU A 288 -0.63 -19.05 -1.41
C GLU A 288 -0.72 -17.71 -0.69
N ALA A 289 -1.94 -17.25 -0.36
CA ALA A 289 -2.16 -16.05 0.42
C ALA A 289 -1.45 -16.11 1.79
N GLU A 290 -1.62 -17.20 2.54
CA GLU A 290 -0.90 -17.44 3.80
C GLU A 290 0.63 -17.40 3.61
N GLY A 291 1.12 -17.99 2.54
CA GLY A 291 2.54 -18.00 2.21
C GLY A 291 3.10 -16.59 1.98
N TYR A 292 2.36 -15.71 1.31
CA TYR A 292 2.78 -14.33 1.09
C TYR A 292 2.69 -13.49 2.37
N TYR A 293 1.62 -13.58 3.15
CA TYR A 293 1.52 -12.90 4.45
C TYR A 293 2.64 -13.33 5.40
N SER A 294 2.91 -14.65 5.50
CA SER A 294 3.99 -15.18 6.36
C SER A 294 5.37 -14.65 5.97
N LYS A 295 5.62 -14.40 4.67
CA LYS A 295 6.88 -13.78 4.23
C LYS A 295 7.04 -12.37 4.77
N VAL A 296 5.95 -11.57 4.85
CA VAL A 296 6.02 -10.21 5.43
C VAL A 296 6.49 -10.29 6.89
N SER A 297 5.85 -11.12 7.71
CA SER A 297 6.21 -11.29 9.13
C SER A 297 7.61 -11.88 9.33
N ALA A 298 8.04 -12.81 8.47
CA ALA A 298 9.36 -13.42 8.57
C ALA A 298 10.50 -12.41 8.34
N TYR A 299 10.28 -11.38 7.53
CA TYR A 299 11.30 -10.39 7.22
C TYR A 299 11.55 -9.36 8.33
N SER A 300 10.63 -9.20 9.26
CA SER A 300 10.81 -8.34 10.44
C SER A 300 11.73 -8.96 11.49
N GLY A 301 12.01 -10.26 11.41
CA GLY A 301 12.85 -10.95 12.40
C GLY A 301 12.27 -10.95 13.80
N GLY A 302 10.94 -10.84 13.92
CA GLY A 302 10.23 -10.77 15.20
C GLY A 302 10.10 -9.36 15.79
N VAL A 303 10.63 -8.34 15.11
CA VAL A 303 10.38 -6.94 15.47
C VAL A 303 9.03 -6.51 14.93
N GLU A 304 8.25 -5.84 15.75
CA GLU A 304 6.93 -5.35 15.36
C GLU A 304 7.03 -4.21 14.35
N THR A 305 6.24 -4.32 13.28
CA THR A 305 6.21 -3.37 12.17
C THR A 305 4.81 -2.82 11.93
N VAL A 306 4.71 -1.73 11.20
CA VAL A 306 3.41 -1.16 10.75
C VAL A 306 2.62 -2.13 9.86
N PHE A 307 3.27 -3.15 9.30
CA PHE A 307 2.63 -4.14 8.44
C PHE A 307 1.93 -5.26 9.22
N ASP A 308 2.32 -5.52 10.47
CA ASP A 308 1.82 -6.67 11.25
C ASP A 308 0.30 -6.64 11.42
N ARG A 309 -0.30 -5.46 11.62
CA ARG A 309 -1.76 -5.31 11.73
C ARG A 309 -2.49 -5.66 10.45
N ILE A 310 -1.91 -5.26 9.32
CA ILE A 310 -2.46 -5.58 7.98
C ILE A 310 -2.36 -7.08 7.72
N VAL A 311 -1.22 -7.69 8.07
CA VAL A 311 -0.99 -9.13 7.94
C VAL A 311 -1.93 -9.93 8.84
N ASP A 312 -2.01 -9.59 10.14
CA ASP A 312 -2.89 -10.29 11.09
C ASP A 312 -4.35 -10.23 10.63
N ARG A 313 -4.82 -9.07 10.15
CA ARG A 313 -6.19 -8.91 9.61
C ARG A 313 -6.39 -9.70 8.30
N GLY A 314 -5.42 -9.67 7.39
CA GLY A 314 -5.47 -10.43 6.15
C GLY A 314 -5.48 -11.95 6.40
N MET A 315 -4.62 -12.43 7.29
CA MET A 315 -4.59 -13.83 7.73
C MET A 315 -5.88 -14.25 8.43
N ALA A 316 -6.45 -13.39 9.29
CA ALA A 316 -7.74 -13.64 9.92
C ALA A 316 -8.84 -13.86 8.89
N ARG A 317 -8.88 -13.03 7.83
CA ARG A 317 -9.82 -13.20 6.72
C ARG A 317 -9.62 -14.52 5.98
N VAL A 318 -8.36 -14.89 5.70
CA VAL A 318 -8.05 -16.18 5.06
C VAL A 318 -8.54 -17.34 5.91
N LYS A 319 -8.28 -17.32 7.23
CA LYS A 319 -8.75 -18.36 8.17
C LYS A 319 -10.26 -18.46 8.23
N ASP A 320 -10.95 -17.34 8.21
CA ASP A 320 -12.41 -17.27 8.15
C ASP A 320 -12.97 -17.96 6.91
N LEU A 321 -12.40 -17.64 5.74
CA LEU A 321 -12.78 -18.23 4.45
C LEU A 321 -12.46 -19.74 4.36
N GLN A 322 -11.48 -20.22 5.13
CA GLN A 322 -11.15 -21.64 5.28
C GLN A 322 -12.06 -22.36 6.30
N GLY A 323 -12.91 -21.64 7.05
CA GLY A 323 -13.76 -22.18 8.12
C GLY A 323 -13.07 -22.32 9.47
N ASP A 324 -11.83 -21.83 9.63
CA ASP A 324 -11.09 -21.81 10.90
C ASP A 324 -11.45 -20.57 11.73
N ALA A 325 -12.65 -20.60 12.31
CA ALA A 325 -13.19 -19.48 13.06
C ALA A 325 -12.40 -19.20 14.37
N ILE A 326 -11.70 -20.20 14.92
CA ILE A 326 -10.92 -20.05 16.16
C ILE A 326 -9.69 -19.21 15.87
N GLU A 327 -8.89 -19.59 14.87
CA GLU A 327 -7.68 -18.89 14.50
C GLU A 327 -7.99 -17.51 13.89
N SER A 328 -9.07 -17.38 13.11
CA SER A 328 -9.56 -16.11 12.61
C SER A 328 -9.83 -15.13 13.74
N ARG A 329 -10.54 -15.56 14.80
CA ARG A 329 -10.83 -14.73 15.98
C ARG A 329 -9.55 -14.33 16.70
N ARG A 330 -8.65 -15.27 16.96
CA ARG A 330 -7.36 -15.01 17.62
C ARG A 330 -6.56 -13.93 16.91
N LEU A 331 -6.47 -14.02 15.58
CA LEU A 331 -5.74 -13.04 14.75
C LEU A 331 -6.42 -11.67 14.76
N ARG A 332 -7.76 -11.62 14.69
CA ARG A 332 -8.50 -10.34 14.80
C ARG A 332 -8.28 -9.68 16.16
N ASP A 333 -8.35 -10.45 17.25
CA ASP A 333 -8.14 -9.91 18.60
C ASP A 333 -6.70 -9.40 18.77
N LYS A 334 -5.71 -10.08 18.18
CA LYS A 334 -4.31 -9.62 18.15
C LYS A 334 -4.18 -8.31 17.39
N ALA A 335 -4.77 -8.20 16.20
CA ALA A 335 -4.74 -6.99 15.39
C ALA A 335 -5.42 -5.82 16.12
N GLU A 336 -6.58 -6.06 16.76
CA GLU A 336 -7.29 -5.04 17.53
C GLU A 336 -6.47 -4.55 18.72
N ALA A 337 -5.90 -5.46 19.51
CA ALA A 337 -5.09 -5.09 20.67
C ALA A 337 -3.92 -4.17 20.27
N GLY A 338 -3.23 -4.49 19.16
CA GLY A 338 -2.16 -3.65 18.65
C GLY A 338 -2.63 -2.28 18.17
N LEU A 339 -3.72 -2.21 17.40
CA LEU A 339 -4.29 -0.94 16.94
C LEU A 339 -4.72 -0.04 18.10
N ARG A 340 -5.31 -0.62 19.17
CA ARG A 340 -5.69 0.10 20.39
C ARG A 340 -4.48 0.61 21.18
N GLN A 341 -3.43 -0.21 21.28
CA GLN A 341 -2.19 0.17 21.98
C GLN A 341 -1.51 1.36 21.27
N GLU A 342 -1.49 1.39 19.96
CA GLU A 342 -0.91 2.49 19.19
C GLU A 342 -1.67 3.81 19.38
N GLN A 343 -3.00 3.76 19.59
CA GLN A 343 -3.80 4.96 19.90
C GLN A 343 -3.46 5.55 21.27
N VAL A 344 -3.15 4.71 22.27
CA VAL A 344 -2.91 5.14 23.65
C VAL A 344 -1.47 5.61 23.87
N SER A 345 -0.51 5.02 23.17
CA SER A 345 0.92 5.20 23.46
C SER A 345 1.46 6.60 23.16
N GLY A 346 0.64 7.54 22.68
CA GLY A 346 1.04 8.96 22.52
C GLY A 346 2.26 9.20 21.63
N SER A 347 2.92 8.12 21.19
CA SER A 347 4.07 8.12 20.28
C SER A 347 3.69 8.52 18.85
N GLY A 348 2.57 9.25 18.72
CA GLY A 348 2.03 9.72 17.47
C GLY A 348 1.56 8.54 16.65
N GLY A 349 0.43 7.94 17.06
CA GLY A 349 -0.17 6.82 16.32
C GLY A 349 -0.22 7.15 14.83
N PHE A 350 0.23 6.23 13.99
CA PHE A 350 0.30 6.38 12.54
C PHE A 350 -1.10 6.34 11.87
N GLY A 351 -2.11 7.01 12.48
CA GLY A 351 -3.43 7.21 11.89
C GLY A 351 -4.23 5.92 11.66
N HIS A 352 -4.12 4.94 12.53
CA HIS A 352 -4.79 3.64 12.36
C HIS A 352 -6.27 3.62 12.75
N ARG A 353 -6.93 4.79 12.95
CA ARG A 353 -8.38 4.85 13.29
C ARG A 353 -9.24 4.15 12.25
N ARG A 354 -8.98 4.36 10.97
CA ARG A 354 -9.70 3.68 9.89
C ARG A 354 -9.51 2.16 9.93
N ASP A 355 -8.29 1.69 10.20
CA ASP A 355 -8.00 0.26 10.25
C ASP A 355 -8.71 -0.39 11.45
N LEU A 356 -8.72 0.26 12.61
CA LEU A 356 -9.48 -0.18 13.77
C LEU A 356 -10.99 -0.15 13.49
N ALA A 357 -11.52 0.94 12.91
CA ALA A 357 -12.92 1.03 12.54
C ALA A 357 -13.35 -0.08 11.59
N SER A 358 -12.54 -0.36 10.57
CA SER A 358 -12.81 -1.46 9.62
C SER A 358 -12.85 -2.82 10.33
N LEU A 359 -11.93 -3.08 11.27
CA LEU A 359 -11.89 -4.33 12.04
C LEU A 359 -13.11 -4.47 12.96
N LEU A 360 -13.55 -3.38 13.60
CA LEU A 360 -14.74 -3.34 14.42
C LEU A 360 -16.02 -3.59 13.61
N LEU A 361 -16.10 -3.01 12.41
CA LEU A 361 -17.21 -3.24 11.47
C LEU A 361 -17.27 -4.70 11.00
N GLU A 362 -16.15 -5.36 10.80
CA GLU A 362 -16.09 -6.79 10.48
C GLU A 362 -16.64 -7.68 11.64
N LYS A 363 -16.54 -7.24 12.89
CA LYS A 363 -17.14 -7.92 14.04
C LYS A 363 -18.65 -7.74 14.09
N GLY A 364 -19.18 -6.61 13.65
CA GLY A 364 -20.60 -6.34 13.44
C GLY A 364 -21.47 -6.26 14.71
N ARG A 365 -20.87 -6.25 15.93
CA ARG A 365 -21.64 -6.06 17.16
C ARG A 365 -22.07 -4.61 17.30
N SER A 366 -23.27 -4.34 17.83
CA SER A 366 -23.80 -2.97 17.92
C SER A 366 -22.83 -1.99 18.61
N GLN A 367 -22.13 -2.44 19.65
CA GLN A 367 -21.13 -1.63 20.34
C GLN A 367 -19.92 -1.32 19.44
N ASP A 368 -19.42 -2.29 18.68
CA ASP A 368 -18.29 -2.12 17.76
C ASP A 368 -18.65 -1.17 16.61
N VAL A 369 -19.88 -1.27 16.09
CA VAL A 369 -20.39 -0.37 15.04
C VAL A 369 -20.45 1.07 15.55
N ALA A 370 -20.93 1.30 16.76
CA ALA A 370 -20.99 2.64 17.35
C ALA A 370 -19.59 3.23 17.55
N GLU A 371 -18.62 2.45 18.03
CA GLU A 371 -17.23 2.87 18.16
C GLU A 371 -16.58 3.15 16.79
N ALA A 372 -16.77 2.27 15.82
CA ALA A 372 -16.27 2.44 14.47
C ALA A 372 -16.80 3.73 13.83
N LEU A 373 -18.09 4.03 13.99
CA LEU A 373 -18.68 5.28 13.49
C LEU A 373 -18.04 6.50 14.14
N ALA A 374 -17.84 6.49 15.46
CA ALA A 374 -17.18 7.58 16.17
C ALA A 374 -15.74 7.79 15.66
N LEU A 375 -14.95 6.71 15.50
CA LEU A 375 -13.61 6.76 14.95
C LEU A 375 -13.58 7.36 13.55
N MET A 376 -14.51 6.95 12.68
CA MET A 376 -14.59 7.44 11.31
C MET A 376 -15.04 8.90 11.22
N GLN A 377 -15.92 9.35 12.11
CA GLN A 377 -16.33 10.76 12.21
C GLN A 377 -15.16 11.68 12.57
N GLU A 378 -14.22 11.21 13.40
CA GLU A 378 -12.98 11.95 13.69
C GLU A 378 -11.97 11.84 12.52
N GLU A 379 -11.83 10.67 11.91
CA GLU A 379 -10.88 10.46 10.82
C GLU A 379 -11.18 11.32 9.60
N VAL A 380 -12.45 11.48 9.23
CA VAL A 380 -12.84 12.29 8.06
C VAL A 380 -12.62 13.79 8.23
N LYS A 381 -12.33 14.26 9.43
CA LYS A 381 -11.94 15.66 9.66
C LYS A 381 -10.54 15.97 9.15
N ILE A 382 -9.68 14.96 9.09
CA ILE A 382 -8.28 15.07 8.70
C ILE A 382 -7.98 14.37 7.37
N ARG A 383 -8.71 13.30 7.05
CA ARG A 383 -8.49 12.46 5.87
C ARG A 383 -9.81 12.17 5.16
N ARG A 384 -9.88 12.47 3.86
CA ARG A 384 -11.10 12.32 3.06
C ARG A 384 -10.85 11.63 1.73
N ASP A 385 -9.84 10.76 1.64
CA ASP A 385 -9.67 9.93 0.45
C ASP A 385 -10.84 8.94 0.28
N ALA A 386 -11.01 8.42 -0.94
CA ALA A 386 -12.11 7.52 -1.28
C ALA A 386 -12.25 6.32 -0.35
N VAL A 387 -11.13 5.73 0.12
CA VAL A 387 -11.16 4.58 1.04
C VAL A 387 -11.65 4.98 2.43
N THR A 388 -11.30 6.17 2.89
CA THR A 388 -11.76 6.71 4.18
C THR A 388 -13.26 7.01 4.13
N LEU A 389 -13.74 7.61 3.03
CA LEU A 389 -15.16 7.86 2.82
C LEU A 389 -15.96 6.56 2.68
N ASP A 390 -15.44 5.57 1.96
CA ASP A 390 -16.06 4.23 1.86
C ASP A 390 -16.22 3.57 3.24
N THR A 391 -15.18 3.62 4.08
CA THR A 391 -15.26 3.08 5.45
C THR A 391 -16.26 3.85 6.31
N LEU A 392 -16.36 5.19 6.16
CA LEU A 392 -17.39 5.97 6.83
C LEU A 392 -18.79 5.58 6.36
N ALA A 393 -19.00 5.41 5.06
CA ALA A 393 -20.29 4.99 4.51
C ALA A 393 -20.67 3.60 5.03
N TRP A 394 -19.71 2.67 5.12
CA TRP A 394 -19.93 1.37 5.74
C TRP A 394 -20.33 1.48 7.22
N ALA A 395 -19.64 2.30 8.02
CA ALA A 395 -19.99 2.53 9.43
C ALA A 395 -21.41 3.14 9.57
N LEU A 396 -21.75 4.13 8.75
CA LEU A 396 -23.08 4.74 8.73
C LEU A 396 -24.18 3.74 8.35
N SER A 397 -23.98 2.95 7.31
CA SER A 397 -24.95 1.93 6.88
C SER A 397 -25.14 0.85 7.92
N SER A 398 -24.05 0.40 8.58
CA SER A 398 -24.11 -0.57 9.69
C SER A 398 -24.82 -0.03 10.92
N ALA A 399 -24.80 1.28 11.14
CA ALA A 399 -25.54 1.98 12.19
C ALA A 399 -27.00 2.30 11.80
N GLY A 400 -27.44 1.93 10.60
CA GLY A 400 -28.79 2.21 10.10
C GLY A 400 -28.98 3.63 9.53
N GLU A 401 -27.93 4.41 9.39
CA GLU A 401 -27.95 5.80 8.92
C GLU A 401 -27.84 5.88 7.38
N TRP A 402 -28.67 5.15 6.66
CA TRP A 402 -28.60 4.94 5.20
C TRP A 402 -28.52 6.22 4.38
N GLN A 403 -29.35 7.24 4.72
CA GLN A 403 -29.36 8.52 3.99
C GLN A 403 -28.03 9.29 4.11
N LYS A 404 -27.33 9.14 5.24
CA LYS A 404 -26.00 9.76 5.40
C LYS A 404 -24.94 8.95 4.65
N ALA A 405 -25.04 7.62 4.66
CA ALA A 405 -24.16 6.75 3.90
C ALA A 405 -24.23 7.07 2.40
N ASP A 406 -25.43 7.20 1.83
CA ASP A 406 -25.63 7.54 0.42
C ASP A 406 -25.00 8.90 0.05
N ARG A 407 -25.11 9.90 0.94
CA ARG A 407 -24.48 11.20 0.71
C ARG A 407 -22.95 11.10 0.68
N VAL A 408 -22.36 10.32 1.59
CA VAL A 408 -20.91 10.09 1.62
C VAL A 408 -20.45 9.35 0.37
N MET A 409 -21.19 8.33 -0.08
CA MET A 409 -20.89 7.60 -1.31
C MET A 409 -20.96 8.51 -2.55
N ALA A 410 -21.92 9.43 -2.60
CA ALA A 410 -22.03 10.39 -3.69
C ALA A 410 -20.83 11.37 -3.77
N GLU A 411 -20.08 11.57 -2.70
CA GLU A 411 -18.83 12.35 -2.73
C GLU A 411 -17.69 11.58 -3.43
N ILE A 412 -17.66 10.23 -3.33
CA ILE A 412 -16.61 9.39 -3.93
C ILE A 412 -16.74 9.33 -5.44
N VAL A 413 -17.98 9.43 -5.95
CA VAL A 413 -18.30 9.26 -7.39
C VAL A 413 -18.16 10.58 -8.17
N ARG A 414 -18.03 11.71 -7.51
CA ARG A 414 -17.80 13.04 -8.11
C ARG A 414 -16.33 13.34 -8.35
#